data_ee02241cdec942a2e6369a6f6a3c4a5f
#
_entry.id   ee02241cdec942a2e6369a6f6a3c4a5f
#
_cell.length_a   1.000
_cell.length_b   1.000
_cell.length_c   1.000
_cell.angle_alpha   90.00
_cell.angle_beta   90.00
_cell.angle_gamma   90.00
#
_symmetry.space_group_name_H-M   'P 1'
#
loop_
_entity.id
_entity.type
_entity.pdbx_description
1 polymer ?
#
loop_
_entity_poly.entity_id
_entity_poly.type
_entity_poly.pdbx_seq_one_letter_code
_entity_poly.pdbx_strand_id
1 'polypeptide(L)'
;MHTFAYERPTTLAEAVALLESHGPEARLLAGGTDLVIRLRDGTARPGVVIDTKRIAELRPEIREANGRLVISAGTVMTDISADDRVRGSFRALAEAAAVVGSVQIRNRATLAGNICNASPAADTSPALLVYDATVLAVGPAGTRRIPIDAFFVRSGVTTLGRGELVIAIELPMPARKMGAVHVRRTRRRGHDLASVTVCCGVDAAGVTRLAYGSLGPRPVLVVDESGVLADPAAPDGLKAPIFERMLVDASPSPRSMRASPEYRLAMLRVLGKRALRTAIDRLAQG
;
A
#
# COMPACT_ATOMS: atom_id res chain seq x y z
N MET A 1 -25.92 -15.54 1.11
CA MET A 1 -25.14 -14.91 0.01
C MET A 1 -26.14 -14.52 -1.06
N HIS A 2 -26.04 -13.30 -1.61
CA HIS A 2 -26.89 -12.85 -2.72
C HIS A 2 -26.42 -13.53 -4.02
N THR A 3 -27.36 -13.77 -4.96
CA THR A 3 -27.06 -14.33 -6.29
C THR A 3 -26.40 -13.27 -7.16
N PHE A 4 -25.35 -13.61 -7.91
CA PHE A 4 -24.64 -12.76 -8.85
C PHE A 4 -24.19 -13.55 -10.06
N ALA A 5 -24.00 -12.91 -11.21
CA ALA A 5 -23.35 -13.49 -12.37
C ALA A 5 -21.83 -13.62 -12.10
N TYR A 6 -21.22 -14.67 -12.64
CA TYR A 6 -19.78 -14.92 -12.49
C TYR A 6 -19.11 -14.98 -13.85
N GLU A 7 -18.28 -13.98 -14.13
CA GLU A 7 -17.59 -13.82 -15.40
C GLU A 7 -16.09 -14.11 -15.26
N ARG A 8 -15.49 -14.69 -16.27
CA ARG A 8 -14.07 -15.11 -16.28
C ARG A 8 -13.39 -14.68 -17.56
N PRO A 9 -13.19 -13.37 -17.79
CA PRO A 9 -12.50 -12.86 -18.97
C PRO A 9 -11.08 -13.44 -19.06
N THR A 10 -10.59 -13.54 -20.28
CA THR A 10 -9.23 -14.03 -20.59
C THR A 10 -8.30 -12.92 -21.04
N THR A 11 -8.85 -11.75 -21.37
CA THR A 11 -8.12 -10.57 -21.82
C THR A 11 -8.51 -9.32 -21.01
N LEU A 12 -7.63 -8.33 -21.01
CA LEU A 12 -7.92 -7.01 -20.41
C LEU A 12 -9.10 -6.33 -21.11
N ALA A 13 -9.20 -6.45 -22.43
CA ALA A 13 -10.29 -5.83 -23.19
C ALA A 13 -11.66 -6.38 -22.77
N GLU A 14 -11.80 -7.70 -22.61
CA GLU A 14 -13.02 -8.32 -22.08
C GLU A 14 -13.35 -7.82 -20.67
N ALA A 15 -12.35 -7.73 -19.79
CA ALA A 15 -12.56 -7.27 -18.42
C ALA A 15 -13.01 -5.80 -18.35
N VAL A 16 -12.41 -4.92 -19.19
CA VAL A 16 -12.79 -3.51 -19.31
C VAL A 16 -14.23 -3.40 -19.82
N ALA A 17 -14.60 -4.14 -20.88
CA ALA A 17 -15.96 -4.14 -21.42
C ALA A 17 -17.01 -4.59 -20.38
N LEU A 18 -16.71 -5.62 -19.58
CA LEU A 18 -17.58 -6.07 -18.50
C LEU A 18 -17.71 -5.01 -17.39
N LEU A 19 -16.60 -4.37 -17.00
CA LEU A 19 -16.62 -3.29 -16.01
C LEU A 19 -17.41 -2.07 -16.49
N GLU A 20 -17.30 -1.75 -17.77
CA GLU A 20 -18.02 -0.61 -18.36
C GLU A 20 -19.52 -0.89 -18.45
N SER A 21 -19.91 -2.07 -18.93
CA SER A 21 -21.32 -2.45 -19.09
C SER A 21 -22.05 -2.56 -17.75
N HIS A 22 -21.45 -3.21 -16.76
CA HIS A 22 -22.06 -3.42 -15.43
C HIS A 22 -21.82 -2.28 -14.45
N GLY A 23 -20.83 -1.42 -14.68
CA GLY A 23 -20.55 -0.23 -13.87
C GLY A 23 -20.47 -0.53 -12.37
N PRO A 24 -21.25 0.17 -11.52
CA PRO A 24 -21.17 0.02 -10.06
C PRO A 24 -21.63 -1.35 -9.54
N GLU A 25 -22.33 -2.14 -10.35
CA GLU A 25 -22.74 -3.50 -9.99
C GLU A 25 -21.63 -4.54 -10.16
N ALA A 26 -20.55 -4.20 -10.87
CA ALA A 26 -19.42 -5.08 -11.04
C ALA A 26 -18.49 -5.06 -9.82
N ARG A 27 -17.92 -6.22 -9.51
CA ARG A 27 -16.79 -6.34 -8.57
C ARG A 27 -15.72 -7.24 -9.15
N LEU A 28 -14.47 -6.76 -9.12
CA LEU A 28 -13.30 -7.56 -9.51
C LEU A 28 -12.93 -8.55 -8.41
N LEU A 29 -12.66 -9.78 -8.79
CA LEU A 29 -12.18 -10.84 -7.93
C LEU A 29 -10.73 -11.19 -8.30
N ALA A 30 -9.77 -10.62 -7.58
CA ALA A 30 -8.36 -11.01 -7.62
C ALA A 30 -8.09 -12.11 -6.55
N GLY A 31 -7.41 -11.77 -5.46
CA GLY A 31 -7.17 -12.70 -4.35
C GLY A 31 -8.42 -13.12 -3.57
N GLY A 32 -9.43 -12.27 -3.54
CA GLY A 32 -10.75 -12.54 -2.93
C GLY A 32 -10.81 -12.39 -1.41
N THR A 33 -9.71 -12.09 -0.76
CA THR A 33 -9.59 -12.09 0.72
C THR A 33 -10.47 -11.07 1.43
N ASP A 34 -10.85 -9.98 0.77
CA ASP A 34 -11.83 -9.00 1.24
C ASP A 34 -13.20 -9.23 0.59
N LEU A 35 -13.25 -9.42 -0.72
CA LEU A 35 -14.52 -9.50 -1.44
C LEU A 35 -15.37 -10.70 -0.99
N VAL A 36 -14.76 -11.89 -0.85
CA VAL A 36 -15.50 -13.11 -0.45
C VAL A 36 -16.15 -12.94 0.93
N ILE A 37 -15.46 -12.28 1.86
CA ILE A 37 -16.01 -11.99 3.19
C ILE A 37 -17.23 -11.08 3.05
N ARG A 38 -17.11 -9.98 2.29
CA ARG A 38 -18.20 -9.02 2.05
C ARG A 38 -19.41 -9.63 1.32
N LEU A 39 -19.16 -10.61 0.44
CA LEU A 39 -20.25 -11.38 -0.21
C LEU A 39 -20.98 -12.29 0.80
N ARG A 40 -20.23 -12.90 1.72
CA ARG A 40 -20.79 -13.81 2.74
C ARG A 40 -21.63 -13.08 3.78
N ASP A 41 -21.15 -11.95 4.26
CA ASP A 41 -21.84 -11.13 5.28
C ASP A 41 -22.91 -10.20 4.68
N GLY A 42 -23.01 -10.14 3.34
CA GLY A 42 -24.01 -9.37 2.62
C GLY A 42 -23.74 -7.87 2.56
N THR A 43 -22.53 -7.41 2.95
CA THR A 43 -22.12 -6.00 2.84
C THR A 43 -21.74 -5.61 1.40
N ALA A 44 -21.42 -6.60 0.54
CA ALA A 44 -21.34 -6.44 -0.91
C ALA A 44 -22.40 -7.28 -1.59
N ARG A 45 -23.18 -6.65 -2.48
CA ARG A 45 -24.24 -7.29 -3.26
C ARG A 45 -24.13 -6.92 -4.74
N PRO A 46 -23.03 -7.35 -5.42
CA PRO A 46 -22.87 -7.06 -6.83
C PRO A 46 -23.87 -7.84 -7.70
N GLY A 47 -24.18 -7.29 -8.88
CA GLY A 47 -24.87 -8.03 -9.94
C GLY A 47 -23.92 -8.99 -10.66
N VAL A 48 -22.62 -8.64 -10.76
CA VAL A 48 -21.61 -9.47 -11.40
C VAL A 48 -20.29 -9.46 -10.64
N VAL A 49 -19.64 -10.63 -10.56
CA VAL A 49 -18.26 -10.80 -10.07
C VAL A 49 -17.37 -11.21 -11.25
N ILE A 50 -16.36 -10.40 -11.53
CA ILE A 50 -15.43 -10.58 -12.65
C ILE A 50 -14.12 -11.14 -12.10
N ASP A 51 -13.83 -12.39 -12.41
CA ASP A 51 -12.62 -13.10 -11.97
C ASP A 51 -11.43 -12.78 -12.88
N THR A 52 -10.42 -12.09 -12.33
CA THR A 52 -9.26 -11.63 -13.08
C THR A 52 -8.17 -12.69 -13.29
N LYS A 53 -8.26 -13.85 -12.66
CA LYS A 53 -7.18 -14.84 -12.59
C LYS A 53 -6.86 -15.54 -13.93
N ARG A 54 -7.74 -15.44 -14.92
CA ARG A 54 -7.51 -15.98 -16.27
C ARG A 54 -6.93 -14.97 -17.27
N ILE A 55 -6.89 -13.70 -16.90
CA ILE A 55 -6.33 -12.65 -17.76
C ILE A 55 -4.82 -12.82 -17.79
N ALA A 56 -4.31 -13.09 -19.01
CA ALA A 56 -2.89 -13.42 -19.20
C ALA A 56 -1.94 -12.31 -18.74
N GLU A 57 -2.31 -11.05 -19.01
CA GLU A 57 -1.53 -9.85 -18.68
C GLU A 57 -1.48 -9.55 -17.19
N LEU A 58 -2.36 -10.17 -16.39
CA LEU A 58 -2.40 -10.01 -14.93
C LEU A 58 -1.75 -11.17 -14.16
N ARG A 59 -1.13 -12.13 -14.86
CA ARG A 59 -0.43 -13.25 -14.19
C ARG A 59 0.60 -12.73 -13.20
N PRO A 60 0.79 -13.45 -12.08
CA PRO A 60 1.82 -13.08 -11.10
C PRO A 60 3.19 -12.95 -11.74
N GLU A 61 3.78 -11.76 -11.63
CA GLU A 61 5.11 -11.48 -12.16
C GLU A 61 5.72 -10.30 -11.39
N ILE A 62 7.01 -10.40 -11.09
CA ILE A 62 7.84 -9.29 -10.63
C ILE A 62 9.02 -9.20 -11.60
N ARG A 63 9.18 -8.08 -12.28
CA ARG A 63 10.25 -7.89 -13.27
C ARG A 63 10.80 -6.48 -13.24
N GLU A 64 12.02 -6.33 -13.67
CA GLU A 64 12.62 -5.02 -13.92
C GLU A 64 12.40 -4.61 -15.38
N ALA A 65 11.94 -3.38 -15.57
CA ALA A 65 11.76 -2.79 -16.88
C ALA A 65 11.89 -1.26 -16.79
N ASN A 66 12.62 -0.67 -17.73
CA ASN A 66 12.74 0.78 -17.87
C ASN A 66 13.15 1.51 -16.56
N GLY A 67 14.09 0.94 -15.80
CA GLY A 67 14.54 1.50 -14.51
C GLY A 67 13.51 1.42 -13.40
N ARG A 68 12.52 0.53 -13.51
CA ARG A 68 11.47 0.30 -12.51
C ARG A 68 11.34 -1.18 -12.19
N LEU A 69 10.98 -1.48 -10.96
CA LEU A 69 10.45 -2.79 -10.59
C LEU A 69 8.94 -2.77 -10.83
N VAL A 70 8.48 -3.66 -11.71
CA VAL A 70 7.07 -3.80 -12.09
C VAL A 70 6.50 -5.03 -11.38
N ILE A 71 5.45 -4.82 -10.58
CA ILE A 71 4.72 -5.87 -9.88
C ILE A 71 3.34 -6.00 -10.52
N SER A 72 3.08 -7.11 -11.19
CA SER A 72 1.78 -7.38 -11.83
C SER A 72 0.64 -7.43 -10.80
N ALA A 73 -0.57 -7.04 -11.22
CA ALA A 73 -1.74 -7.01 -10.35
C ALA A 73 -2.13 -8.36 -9.73
N GLY A 74 -1.77 -9.47 -10.37
CA GLY A 74 -2.00 -10.82 -9.85
C GLY A 74 -0.99 -11.29 -8.80
N THR A 75 0.11 -10.55 -8.59
CA THR A 75 1.18 -10.96 -7.67
C THR A 75 0.70 -10.91 -6.22
N VAL A 76 0.87 -12.01 -5.52
CA VAL A 76 0.41 -12.16 -4.11
C VAL A 76 1.45 -11.66 -3.11
N MET A 77 1.02 -11.35 -1.89
CA MET A 77 1.88 -10.81 -0.84
C MET A 77 3.04 -11.74 -0.48
N THR A 78 2.82 -13.07 -0.53
CA THR A 78 3.89 -14.06 -0.26
C THR A 78 5.02 -13.90 -1.27
N ASP A 79 4.72 -13.80 -2.56
CA ASP A 79 5.74 -13.66 -3.61
C ASP A 79 6.50 -12.34 -3.46
N ILE A 80 5.80 -11.23 -3.17
CA ILE A 80 6.41 -9.92 -2.94
C ILE A 80 7.38 -9.96 -1.75
N SER A 81 6.99 -10.58 -0.65
CA SER A 81 7.82 -10.66 0.55
C SER A 81 9.03 -11.59 0.41
N ALA A 82 8.98 -12.52 -0.56
CA ALA A 82 10.03 -13.50 -0.81
C ALA A 82 10.97 -13.11 -1.97
N ASP A 83 10.58 -12.20 -2.85
CA ASP A 83 11.37 -11.79 -4.02
C ASP A 83 12.64 -11.03 -3.60
N ASP A 84 13.80 -11.48 -4.07
CA ASP A 84 15.10 -10.92 -3.68
C ASP A 84 15.30 -9.47 -4.14
N ARG A 85 14.71 -9.05 -5.26
CA ARG A 85 14.77 -7.67 -5.76
C ARG A 85 13.97 -6.75 -4.85
N VAL A 86 12.77 -7.20 -4.40
CA VAL A 86 11.96 -6.46 -3.43
C VAL A 86 12.67 -6.40 -2.07
N ARG A 87 13.27 -7.49 -1.62
CA ARG A 87 14.01 -7.54 -0.35
C ARG A 87 15.29 -6.69 -0.37
N GLY A 88 15.96 -6.64 -1.52
CA GLY A 88 17.19 -5.85 -1.71
C GLY A 88 16.90 -4.35 -1.84
N SER A 89 16.07 -3.95 -2.78
CA SER A 89 15.86 -2.54 -3.14
C SER A 89 14.64 -1.89 -2.46
N PHE A 90 13.65 -2.68 -2.03
CA PHE A 90 12.38 -2.20 -1.48
C PHE A 90 12.02 -2.91 -0.17
N ARG A 91 13.00 -3.05 0.71
CA ARG A 91 12.90 -3.84 1.95
C ARG A 91 11.67 -3.53 2.80
N ALA A 92 11.31 -2.26 2.94
CA ALA A 92 10.13 -1.88 3.71
C ALA A 92 8.81 -2.38 3.06
N LEU A 93 8.76 -2.55 1.71
CA LEU A 93 7.62 -3.17 1.03
C LEU A 93 7.57 -4.68 1.31
N ALA A 94 8.72 -5.37 1.29
CA ALA A 94 8.78 -6.79 1.67
C ALA A 94 8.29 -7.00 3.11
N GLU A 95 8.73 -6.16 4.05
CA GLU A 95 8.30 -6.18 5.45
C GLU A 95 6.80 -5.92 5.60
N ALA A 96 6.27 -4.93 4.87
CA ALA A 96 4.85 -4.60 4.86
C ALA A 96 4.01 -5.76 4.30
N ALA A 97 4.43 -6.35 3.19
CA ALA A 97 3.76 -7.51 2.59
C ALA A 97 3.77 -8.73 3.52
N ALA A 98 4.87 -8.98 4.23
CA ALA A 98 5.04 -10.10 5.15
C ALA A 98 4.10 -10.06 6.38
N VAL A 99 3.54 -8.90 6.72
CA VAL A 99 2.65 -8.74 7.88
C VAL A 99 1.16 -8.62 7.52
N VAL A 100 0.81 -8.65 6.24
CA VAL A 100 -0.60 -8.63 5.80
C VAL A 100 -1.30 -9.93 6.24
N GLY A 101 -2.35 -9.79 7.01
CA GLY A 101 -3.22 -10.91 7.40
C GLY A 101 -2.50 -12.07 8.06
N SER A 102 -2.79 -13.28 7.59
CA SER A 102 -2.12 -14.54 7.93
C SER A 102 -1.34 -15.09 6.72
N VAL A 103 -0.58 -16.18 6.90
CA VAL A 103 0.09 -16.88 5.79
C VAL A 103 -0.91 -17.25 4.69
N GLN A 104 -2.06 -17.82 5.09
CA GLN A 104 -3.13 -18.22 4.15
C GLN A 104 -3.69 -17.01 3.38
N ILE A 105 -3.86 -15.88 4.07
CA ILE A 105 -4.30 -14.62 3.42
C ILE A 105 -3.24 -14.13 2.44
N ARG A 106 -1.95 -14.10 2.82
CA ARG A 106 -0.86 -13.64 1.95
C ARG A 106 -0.68 -14.48 0.69
N ASN A 107 -0.97 -15.78 0.75
CA ASN A 107 -0.94 -16.67 -0.42
C ASN A 107 -2.07 -16.38 -1.44
N ARG A 108 -3.00 -15.51 -1.10
CA ARG A 108 -4.13 -15.12 -1.96
C ARG A 108 -4.21 -13.63 -2.20
N ALA A 109 -3.99 -12.81 -1.17
CA ALA A 109 -4.09 -11.36 -1.23
C ALA A 109 -3.04 -10.79 -2.19
N THR A 110 -3.48 -10.02 -3.19
CA THR A 110 -2.59 -9.34 -4.14
C THR A 110 -2.31 -7.90 -3.69
N LEU A 111 -1.18 -7.34 -4.11
CA LEU A 111 -0.84 -5.94 -3.85
C LEU A 111 -1.87 -5.00 -4.48
N ALA A 112 -2.26 -5.24 -5.73
CA ALA A 112 -3.30 -4.47 -6.41
C ALA A 112 -4.63 -4.54 -5.67
N GLY A 113 -5.07 -5.72 -5.22
CA GLY A 113 -6.29 -5.88 -4.43
C GLY A 113 -6.23 -5.12 -3.11
N ASN A 114 -5.07 -5.10 -2.45
CA ASN A 114 -4.86 -4.40 -1.18
C ASN A 114 -5.00 -2.88 -1.33
N ILE A 115 -4.34 -2.27 -2.33
CA ILE A 115 -4.45 -0.83 -2.58
C ILE A 115 -5.84 -0.43 -3.11
N CYS A 116 -6.48 -1.26 -3.96
CA CYS A 116 -7.84 -1.00 -4.46
C CYS A 116 -8.90 -1.09 -3.35
N ASN A 117 -8.67 -1.87 -2.30
CA ASN A 117 -9.53 -1.86 -1.11
C ASN A 117 -9.46 -0.52 -0.36
N ALA A 118 -8.43 0.28 -0.59
CA ALA A 118 -8.21 1.62 -0.05
C ALA A 118 -8.46 1.73 1.45
N SER A 119 -8.07 0.68 2.21
CA SER A 119 -8.13 0.73 3.67
C SER A 119 -7.07 1.68 4.21
N PRO A 120 -7.42 2.66 5.05
CA PRO A 120 -6.41 3.50 5.72
C PRO A 120 -5.44 2.70 6.59
N ALA A 121 -5.80 1.48 6.98
CA ALA A 121 -4.99 0.57 7.80
C ALA A 121 -4.19 -0.44 6.96
N ALA A 122 -4.13 -0.28 5.64
CA ALA A 122 -3.32 -1.13 4.78
C ALA A 122 -1.83 -0.95 5.08
N ASP A 123 -1.13 -2.04 5.37
CA ASP A 123 0.29 -2.02 5.72
C ASP A 123 1.20 -1.63 4.54
N THR A 124 0.82 -1.98 3.30
CA THR A 124 1.64 -1.74 2.11
C THR A 124 1.59 -0.31 1.61
N SER A 125 0.49 0.43 1.85
CA SER A 125 0.31 1.79 1.32
C SER A 125 1.38 2.78 1.77
N PRO A 126 1.80 2.84 3.05
CA PRO A 126 2.90 3.71 3.48
C PRO A 126 4.25 3.35 2.82
N ALA A 127 4.52 2.05 2.59
CA ALA A 127 5.75 1.65 1.91
C ALA A 127 5.74 2.09 0.43
N LEU A 128 4.62 1.93 -0.26
CA LEU A 128 4.47 2.39 -1.64
C LEU A 128 4.63 3.90 -1.77
N LEU A 129 4.14 4.69 -0.80
CA LEU A 129 4.33 6.14 -0.74
C LEU A 129 5.81 6.52 -0.57
N VAL A 130 6.52 5.86 0.34
CA VAL A 130 7.96 6.14 0.58
C VAL A 130 8.80 5.85 -0.67
N TYR A 131 8.44 4.84 -1.44
CA TYR A 131 9.13 4.45 -2.67
C TYR A 131 8.59 5.12 -3.94
N ASP A 132 7.71 6.12 -3.83
CA ASP A 132 7.16 6.87 -4.95
C ASP A 132 6.56 5.97 -6.05
N ALA A 133 5.76 5.00 -5.63
CA ALA A 133 5.18 4.03 -6.52
C ALA A 133 4.18 4.68 -7.50
N THR A 134 4.02 4.04 -8.66
CA THR A 134 3.03 4.43 -9.67
C THR A 134 2.09 3.26 -9.93
N VAL A 135 0.80 3.50 -9.90
CA VAL A 135 -0.22 2.52 -10.28
C VAL A 135 -0.46 2.61 -11.78
N LEU A 136 -0.36 1.49 -12.49
CA LEU A 136 -0.83 1.37 -13.86
C LEU A 136 -2.27 0.89 -13.86
N ALA A 137 -3.15 1.65 -14.46
CA ALA A 137 -4.55 1.29 -14.66
C ALA A 137 -4.89 1.27 -16.15
N VAL A 138 -5.78 0.37 -16.55
CA VAL A 138 -6.36 0.31 -17.89
C VAL A 138 -7.87 0.46 -17.81
N GLY A 139 -8.43 1.15 -18.77
CA GLY A 139 -9.87 1.37 -18.91
C GLY A 139 -10.26 1.67 -20.35
N PRO A 140 -11.50 2.14 -20.61
CA PRO A 140 -11.99 2.42 -21.97
C PRO A 140 -11.13 3.42 -22.74
N ALA A 141 -10.51 4.37 -22.04
CA ALA A 141 -9.63 5.40 -22.61
C ALA A 141 -8.17 4.92 -22.82
N GLY A 142 -7.88 3.64 -22.54
CA GLY A 142 -6.53 3.08 -22.60
C GLY A 142 -5.84 3.00 -21.23
N THR A 143 -4.52 2.93 -21.26
CA THR A 143 -3.69 2.81 -20.04
C THR A 143 -3.28 4.17 -19.53
N ARG A 144 -3.35 4.38 -18.22
CA ARG A 144 -2.82 5.57 -17.55
C ARG A 144 -1.99 5.23 -16.32
N ARG A 145 -1.12 6.17 -15.98
CA ARG A 145 -0.22 6.10 -14.83
C ARG A 145 -0.74 7.03 -13.72
N ILE A 146 -0.89 6.51 -12.53
CA ILE A 146 -1.41 7.26 -11.38
C ILE A 146 -0.35 7.22 -10.28
N PRO A 147 0.24 8.36 -9.89
CA PRO A 147 1.10 8.42 -8.72
C PRO A 147 0.36 7.87 -7.48
N ILE A 148 1.06 7.13 -6.64
CA ILE A 148 0.42 6.45 -5.50
C ILE A 148 -0.17 7.42 -4.47
N ASP A 149 0.39 8.61 -4.32
CA ASP A 149 -0.12 9.68 -3.45
C ASP A 149 -1.46 10.24 -3.94
N ALA A 150 -1.68 10.24 -5.26
CA ALA A 150 -2.93 10.65 -5.90
C ALA A 150 -3.94 9.49 -6.04
N PHE A 151 -3.55 8.25 -5.73
CA PHE A 151 -4.41 7.08 -5.91
C PHE A 151 -5.52 6.96 -4.85
N PHE A 152 -5.23 7.31 -3.59
CA PHE A 152 -6.16 7.18 -2.48
C PHE A 152 -6.97 8.46 -2.28
N VAL A 153 -8.29 8.40 -2.42
CA VAL A 153 -9.18 9.53 -2.13
C VAL A 153 -9.58 9.52 -0.64
N ARG A 154 -10.14 8.42 -0.18
CA ARG A 154 -10.55 8.16 1.21
C ARG A 154 -10.76 6.67 1.44
N SER A 155 -11.09 6.28 2.66
CA SER A 155 -11.38 4.89 2.99
C SER A 155 -12.38 4.25 2.01
N GLY A 156 -11.96 3.18 1.36
CA GLY A 156 -12.75 2.43 0.38
C GLY A 156 -12.92 3.12 -0.99
N VAL A 157 -12.21 4.23 -1.24
CA VAL A 157 -12.35 5.00 -2.49
C VAL A 157 -10.98 5.36 -3.05
N THR A 158 -10.76 4.99 -4.31
CA THR A 158 -9.59 5.33 -5.12
C THR A 158 -9.96 6.30 -6.24
N THR A 159 -8.98 6.78 -6.98
CA THR A 159 -9.17 7.63 -8.18
C THR A 159 -9.46 6.84 -9.45
N LEU A 160 -9.62 5.51 -9.35
CA LEU A 160 -10.04 4.70 -10.49
C LEU A 160 -11.42 5.14 -10.98
N GLY A 161 -11.52 5.34 -12.29
CA GLY A 161 -12.76 5.65 -12.98
C GLY A 161 -13.61 4.41 -13.25
N ARG A 162 -14.80 4.66 -13.80
CA ARG A 162 -15.67 3.58 -14.28
C ARG A 162 -14.96 2.81 -15.39
N GLY A 163 -15.02 1.50 -15.35
CA GLY A 163 -14.38 0.63 -16.36
C GLY A 163 -12.88 0.44 -16.17
N GLU A 164 -12.25 1.06 -15.17
CA GLU A 164 -10.82 0.93 -14.94
C GLU A 164 -10.48 -0.21 -13.97
N LEU A 165 -9.36 -0.88 -14.27
CA LEU A 165 -8.73 -1.84 -13.36
C LEU A 165 -7.22 -1.63 -13.29
N VAL A 166 -6.63 -1.95 -12.15
CA VAL A 166 -5.17 -1.92 -11.95
C VAL A 166 -4.56 -3.13 -12.66
N ILE A 167 -3.51 -2.88 -13.45
CA ILE A 167 -2.76 -3.94 -14.14
C ILE A 167 -1.37 -4.19 -13.55
N ALA A 168 -0.75 -3.17 -12.96
CA ALA A 168 0.54 -3.30 -12.28
C ALA A 168 0.77 -2.15 -11.29
N ILE A 169 1.73 -2.35 -10.39
CA ILE A 169 2.34 -1.30 -9.56
C ILE A 169 3.82 -1.24 -9.94
N GLU A 170 4.31 -0.04 -10.20
CA GLU A 170 5.68 0.22 -10.56
C GLU A 170 6.39 1.02 -9.45
N LEU A 171 7.59 0.58 -9.10
CA LEU A 171 8.46 1.29 -8.18
C LEU A 171 9.72 1.73 -8.94
N PRO A 172 10.09 3.02 -8.93
CA PRO A 172 11.35 3.45 -9.52
C PRO A 172 12.52 2.77 -8.80
N MET A 173 13.47 2.21 -9.56
CA MET A 173 14.69 1.69 -8.96
C MET A 173 15.42 2.85 -8.26
N PRO A 174 15.83 2.68 -7.00
CA PRO A 174 16.47 3.75 -6.25
C PRO A 174 17.73 4.26 -6.97
N ALA A 175 17.73 5.53 -7.36
CA ALA A 175 18.91 6.17 -7.95
C ALA A 175 20.04 6.37 -6.93
N ARG A 176 19.73 6.31 -5.65
CA ARG A 176 20.64 6.43 -4.51
C ARG A 176 20.29 5.38 -3.49
N LYS A 177 21.30 4.98 -2.71
CA LYS A 177 21.10 4.11 -1.55
C LYS A 177 20.04 4.70 -0.61
N MET A 178 19.13 3.88 -0.16
CA MET A 178 18.07 4.24 0.78
C MET A 178 17.97 3.18 1.88
N GLY A 179 18.03 3.63 3.12
CA GLY A 179 17.60 2.82 4.25
C GLY A 179 16.10 3.04 4.49
N ALA A 180 15.33 1.98 4.52
CA ALA A 180 13.88 2.09 4.78
C ALA A 180 13.38 0.95 5.67
N VAL A 181 12.29 1.21 6.42
CA VAL A 181 11.68 0.25 7.34
C VAL A 181 10.17 0.44 7.40
N HIS A 182 9.46 -0.68 7.50
CA HIS A 182 8.05 -0.71 7.85
C HIS A 182 7.88 -1.16 9.30
N VAL A 183 7.07 -0.44 10.07
CA VAL A 183 6.68 -0.79 11.45
C VAL A 183 5.20 -0.56 11.65
N ARG A 184 4.59 -1.39 12.53
CA ARG A 184 3.17 -1.23 12.86
C ARG A 184 2.86 -1.51 14.32
N ARG A 185 1.74 -1.01 14.80
CA ARG A 185 1.14 -1.35 16.09
C ARG A 185 -0.20 -2.03 15.88
N THR A 186 -0.33 -3.24 16.39
CA THR A 186 -1.59 -4.01 16.45
C THR A 186 -1.98 -4.25 17.90
N ARG A 187 -3.24 -4.59 18.17
CA ARG A 187 -3.72 -4.91 19.52
C ARG A 187 -3.22 -6.28 19.99
N ARG A 188 -3.04 -7.20 19.06
CA ARG A 188 -2.60 -8.59 19.32
C ARG A 188 -1.55 -9.01 18.30
N ARG A 189 -0.80 -10.07 18.62
CA ARG A 189 0.07 -10.74 17.64
C ARG A 189 -0.78 -11.57 16.67
N GLY A 190 -0.37 -11.66 15.40
CA GLY A 190 -1.07 -12.40 14.35
C GLY A 190 -2.00 -11.52 13.52
N HIS A 191 -3.10 -12.10 13.01
CA HIS A 191 -4.03 -11.41 12.14
C HIS A 191 -4.79 -10.31 12.90
N ASP A 192 -4.42 -9.08 12.68
CA ASP A 192 -5.10 -7.88 13.19
C ASP A 192 -4.80 -6.68 12.28
N LEU A 193 -5.74 -5.73 12.22
CA LEU A 193 -5.55 -4.46 11.53
C LEU A 193 -4.71 -3.52 12.38
N ALA A 194 -3.77 -2.84 11.77
CA ALA A 194 -2.91 -1.90 12.46
C ALA A 194 -3.70 -0.72 13.05
N SER A 195 -3.44 -0.39 14.32
CA SER A 195 -3.87 0.87 14.93
C SER A 195 -3.05 2.05 14.41
N VAL A 196 -1.77 1.79 14.11
CA VAL A 196 -0.82 2.71 13.48
C VAL A 196 0.10 1.87 12.58
N THR A 197 0.31 2.30 11.37
CA THR A 197 1.34 1.78 10.47
C THR A 197 2.22 2.93 9.99
N VAL A 198 3.53 2.72 9.95
CA VAL A 198 4.53 3.72 9.59
C VAL A 198 5.56 3.08 8.66
N CYS A 199 5.92 3.80 7.62
CA CYS A 199 7.11 3.53 6.83
C CYS A 199 8.01 4.77 6.86
N CYS A 200 9.29 4.58 7.15
CA CYS A 200 10.28 5.64 7.07
C CYS A 200 11.41 5.23 6.13
N GLY A 201 11.79 6.14 5.24
CA GLY A 201 12.92 6.00 4.34
C GLY A 201 13.85 7.20 4.47
N VAL A 202 15.17 6.95 4.46
CA VAL A 202 16.21 7.97 4.42
C VAL A 202 17.17 7.63 3.29
N ASP A 203 17.43 8.56 2.39
CA ASP A 203 18.35 8.36 1.28
C ASP A 203 19.73 8.98 1.53
N ALA A 204 20.68 8.63 0.68
CA ALA A 204 22.07 9.12 0.79
C ALA A 204 22.23 10.63 0.54
N ALA A 205 21.20 11.34 0.08
CA ALA A 205 21.18 12.79 0.00
C ALA A 205 20.63 13.46 1.29
N GLY A 206 20.24 12.66 2.29
CA GLY A 206 19.66 13.14 3.54
C GLY A 206 18.16 13.41 3.49
N VAL A 207 17.49 13.08 2.38
CA VAL A 207 16.03 13.23 2.28
C VAL A 207 15.34 12.17 3.14
N THR A 208 14.48 12.62 4.04
CA THR A 208 13.69 11.76 4.92
C THR A 208 12.24 11.73 4.44
N ARG A 209 11.72 10.53 4.16
CA ARG A 209 10.33 10.26 3.80
C ARG A 209 9.65 9.52 4.93
N LEU A 210 8.59 10.08 5.49
CA LEU A 210 7.79 9.45 6.53
C LEU A 210 6.36 9.29 6.02
N ALA A 211 5.93 8.05 5.85
CA ALA A 211 4.55 7.75 5.49
C ALA A 211 3.86 7.00 6.63
N TYR A 212 2.58 7.31 6.87
CA TYR A 212 1.80 6.65 7.91
C TYR A 212 0.36 6.40 7.48
N GLY A 213 -0.20 5.33 8.03
CA GLY A 213 -1.58 4.91 7.83
C GLY A 213 -2.32 4.69 9.13
N SER A 214 -3.61 4.45 9.03
CA SER A 214 -4.56 4.35 10.16
C SER A 214 -4.79 5.67 10.93
N LEU A 215 -4.23 6.77 10.49
CA LEU A 215 -4.19 8.07 11.18
C LEU A 215 -4.90 9.17 10.40
N GLY A 216 -5.75 8.80 9.45
CA GLY A 216 -6.51 9.70 8.60
C GLY A 216 -7.46 8.91 7.70
N PRO A 217 -8.20 9.58 6.82
CA PRO A 217 -9.08 8.94 5.84
C PRO A 217 -8.30 8.20 4.74
N ARG A 218 -7.03 8.53 4.54
CA ARG A 218 -6.08 7.92 3.60
C ARG A 218 -4.68 7.88 4.21
N PRO A 219 -3.74 7.10 3.65
CA PRO A 219 -2.35 7.18 4.06
C PRO A 219 -1.75 8.55 3.70
N VAL A 220 -0.78 9.00 4.48
CA VAL A 220 -0.13 10.31 4.34
C VAL A 220 1.37 10.07 4.13
N LEU A 221 1.98 10.84 3.23
CA LEU A 221 3.43 10.97 3.06
C LEU A 221 3.84 12.40 3.38
N VAL A 222 4.90 12.53 4.19
CA VAL A 222 5.57 13.82 4.43
C VAL A 222 7.06 13.64 4.15
N VAL A 223 7.66 14.65 3.49
CA VAL A 223 9.05 14.64 3.09
C VAL A 223 9.79 15.78 3.79
N ASP A 224 10.95 15.48 4.36
CA ASP A 224 11.89 16.46 4.89
C ASP A 224 13.17 16.41 4.06
N GLU A 225 13.53 17.54 3.48
CA GLU A 225 14.72 17.73 2.63
C GLU A 225 15.83 18.50 3.34
N SER A 226 15.65 18.84 4.62
CA SER A 226 16.62 19.61 5.39
C SER A 226 17.93 18.87 5.66
N GLY A 227 17.90 17.53 5.58
CA GLY A 227 19.02 16.66 5.96
C GLY A 227 19.18 16.49 7.48
N VAL A 228 18.56 17.34 8.30
CA VAL A 228 18.74 17.34 9.75
C VAL A 228 18.27 16.03 10.39
N LEU A 229 17.11 15.49 9.93
CA LEU A 229 16.59 14.23 10.46
C LEU A 229 17.50 13.05 10.13
N ALA A 230 18.10 13.07 8.95
CA ALA A 230 18.97 12.01 8.44
C ALA A 230 20.37 12.02 9.11
N ASP A 231 20.83 13.18 9.60
CA ASP A 231 22.15 13.33 10.23
C ASP A 231 22.18 12.68 11.62
N PRO A 232 22.94 11.60 11.84
CA PRO A 232 23.03 10.97 13.16
C PRO A 232 23.65 11.88 14.23
N ALA A 233 24.47 12.87 13.83
CA ALA A 233 25.15 13.79 14.74
C ALA A 233 24.30 15.01 15.10
N ALA A 234 23.22 15.30 14.38
CA ALA A 234 22.36 16.44 14.67
C ALA A 234 21.66 16.27 16.03
N PRO A 235 21.67 17.32 16.90
CA PRO A 235 21.08 17.26 18.24
C PRO A 235 19.57 17.07 18.17
N ASP A 236 19.02 16.35 19.17
CA ASP A 236 17.57 16.09 19.30
C ASP A 236 16.73 17.37 19.33
N GLY A 237 17.27 18.47 19.89
CA GLY A 237 16.61 19.77 19.91
C GLY A 237 16.33 20.35 18.51
N LEU A 238 17.16 20.04 17.52
CA LEU A 238 16.94 20.43 16.12
C LEU A 238 16.01 19.43 15.39
N LYS A 239 16.12 18.14 15.68
CA LYS A 239 15.30 17.10 15.08
C LYS A 239 13.85 17.14 15.52
N ALA A 240 13.61 17.40 16.80
CA ALA A 240 12.27 17.29 17.39
C ALA A 240 11.23 18.21 16.70
N PRO A 241 11.46 19.51 16.47
CA PRO A 241 10.47 20.36 15.82
C PRO A 241 10.22 19.98 14.35
N ILE A 242 11.25 19.48 13.64
CA ILE A 242 11.10 18.99 12.26
C ILE A 242 10.21 17.76 12.26
N PHE A 243 10.52 16.80 13.12
CA PHE A 243 9.77 15.57 13.23
C PHE A 243 8.29 15.80 13.62
N GLU A 244 8.00 16.70 14.58
CA GLU A 244 6.62 17.02 14.96
C GLU A 244 5.85 17.67 13.79
N ARG A 245 6.48 18.50 12.95
CA ARG A 245 5.87 19.02 11.73
C ARG A 245 5.47 17.92 10.74
N MET A 246 6.26 16.85 10.64
CA MET A 246 5.91 15.71 9.76
C MET A 246 4.65 14.96 10.23
N LEU A 247 4.17 15.18 11.44
CA LEU A 247 3.01 14.49 12.00
C LEU A 247 1.74 15.34 12.02
N VAL A 248 1.78 16.59 11.55
CA VAL A 248 0.67 17.55 11.68
C VAL A 248 -0.61 17.10 10.98
N ASP A 249 -0.50 16.37 9.89
CA ASP A 249 -1.65 15.86 9.10
C ASP A 249 -2.30 14.61 9.70
N ALA A 250 -1.74 14.08 10.80
CA ALA A 250 -2.32 12.93 11.47
C ALA A 250 -3.63 13.29 12.18
N SER A 251 -4.73 12.75 11.68
CA SER A 251 -6.09 13.01 12.19
C SER A 251 -6.86 11.70 12.41
N PRO A 252 -6.49 10.91 13.45
CA PRO A 252 -7.11 9.63 13.69
C PRO A 252 -8.59 9.78 14.10
N SER A 253 -9.45 8.99 13.45
CA SER A 253 -10.89 9.03 13.71
C SER A 253 -11.23 8.67 15.17
N PRO A 254 -12.06 9.46 15.87
CA PRO A 254 -12.54 9.14 17.21
C PRO A 254 -13.53 7.96 17.22
N ARG A 255 -14.09 7.61 16.08
CA ARG A 255 -15.02 6.46 15.94
C ARG A 255 -14.31 5.12 15.82
N SER A 256 -12.98 5.08 15.87
CA SER A 256 -12.22 3.83 15.74
C SER A 256 -12.32 2.99 17.01
N MET A 257 -12.80 1.75 16.89
CA MET A 257 -12.83 0.78 18.00
C MET A 257 -11.48 0.12 18.30
N ARG A 258 -10.40 0.47 17.58
CA ARG A 258 -9.09 -0.18 17.76
C ARG A 258 -8.25 0.48 18.84
N ALA A 259 -8.28 1.81 18.90
CA ALA A 259 -7.58 2.61 19.91
C ALA A 259 -8.07 4.05 19.84
N SER A 260 -7.91 4.81 20.94
CA SER A 260 -8.26 6.23 20.97
C SER A 260 -7.34 7.07 20.06
N PRO A 261 -7.78 8.26 19.64
CA PRO A 261 -6.96 9.19 18.86
C PRO A 261 -5.63 9.53 19.57
N GLU A 262 -5.66 9.81 20.86
CA GLU A 262 -4.52 10.20 21.68
C GLU A 262 -3.47 9.08 21.73
N TYR A 263 -3.91 7.85 21.96
CA TYR A 263 -3.02 6.67 21.92
C TYR A 263 -2.37 6.50 20.55
N ARG A 264 -3.13 6.67 19.48
CA ARG A 264 -2.62 6.50 18.11
C ARG A 264 -1.60 7.59 17.75
N LEU A 265 -1.83 8.85 18.16
CA LEU A 265 -0.87 9.94 17.99
C LEU A 265 0.39 9.72 18.83
N ALA A 266 0.25 9.26 20.07
CA ALA A 266 1.40 8.90 20.90
C ALA A 266 2.22 7.77 20.27
N MET A 267 1.56 6.74 19.76
CA MET A 267 2.22 5.63 19.07
C MET A 267 2.87 6.04 17.75
N LEU A 268 2.27 6.95 16.99
CA LEU A 268 2.90 7.51 15.80
C LEU A 268 4.25 8.17 16.13
N ARG A 269 4.31 8.99 17.19
CA ARG A 269 5.56 9.61 17.65
C ARG A 269 6.61 8.57 18.01
N VAL A 270 6.23 7.56 18.79
CA VAL A 270 7.16 6.50 19.23
C VAL A 270 7.66 5.67 18.05
N LEU A 271 6.73 5.18 17.22
CA LEU A 271 7.08 4.33 16.09
C LEU A 271 7.82 5.10 15.00
N GLY A 272 7.43 6.34 14.73
CA GLY A 272 8.11 7.19 13.75
C GLY A 272 9.56 7.47 14.13
N LYS A 273 9.85 7.82 15.39
CA LYS A 273 11.23 8.01 15.89
C LYS A 273 12.05 6.71 15.79
N ARG A 274 11.45 5.56 16.13
CA ARG A 274 12.11 4.26 15.98
C ARG A 274 12.37 3.91 14.52
N ALA A 275 11.39 4.16 13.66
CA ALA A 275 11.51 3.91 12.23
C ALA A 275 12.61 4.80 11.61
N LEU A 276 12.67 6.08 11.96
CA LEU A 276 13.71 7.00 11.51
C LEU A 276 15.11 6.50 11.91
N ARG A 277 15.31 6.12 13.17
CA ARG A 277 16.59 5.55 13.62
C ARG A 277 16.95 4.30 12.83
N THR A 278 16.03 3.36 12.69
CA THR A 278 16.27 2.13 11.94
C THR A 278 16.57 2.41 10.45
N ALA A 279 15.92 3.40 9.84
CA ALA A 279 16.18 3.78 8.45
C ALA A 279 17.61 4.36 8.29
N ILE A 280 18.06 5.21 9.22
CA ILE A 280 19.44 5.72 9.26
C ILE A 280 20.45 4.57 9.43
N ASP A 281 20.21 3.67 10.39
CA ASP A 281 21.10 2.52 10.63
C ASP A 281 21.20 1.64 9.39
N ARG A 282 20.09 1.39 8.69
CA ARG A 282 20.07 0.61 7.45
C ARG A 282 20.79 1.32 6.29
N LEU A 283 20.67 2.63 6.21
CA LEU A 283 21.42 3.42 5.22
C LEU A 283 22.92 3.30 5.43
N ALA A 284 23.36 3.26 6.68
CA ALA A 284 24.78 3.12 7.04
C ALA A 284 25.33 1.70 6.76
N GLN A 285 24.53 0.65 6.95
CA GLN A 285 24.95 -0.76 6.84
C GLN A 285 25.01 -1.30 5.41
N GLY A 286 24.18 -0.87 4.52
CA GLY A 286 24.05 -1.36 3.15
C GLY A 286 24.73 -0.42 2.18
#